data_9aa354c2822c7412a85374fa6a50ec81
#
_entry.id   9aa354c2822c7412a85374fa6a50ec81
#
_cell.length_a   1.000
_cell.length_b   1.000
_cell.length_c   1.000
_cell.angle_alpha   90.00
_cell.angle_beta   90.00
_cell.angle_gamma   90.00
#
_symmetry.space_group_name_H-M   'P 1'
#
loop_
_entity.id
_entity.type
_entity.pdbx_description
1 polymer ?
#
loop_
_entity_poly.entity_id
_entity_poly.type
_entity_poly.pdbx_seq_one_letter_code
_entity_poly.pdbx_strand_id
1 'polypeptide(L)'
;MDLNYHSIESLLKAAKENGCRLSALVLEQQAEQMEMTRQEVYEKMRDNYRVMASCIQPGSAPDLKSTSGLTGGDAYRMREAVEQGRNLTGPLLGGALYRALAVSELNASMGRIVAAPTAGSCGIVPAAVLTMQEQYQLTEEECVMSLFTASAVGMVIANNACLAGAQGGCQAECGSAAAMAAAAIVELAGGTPEMVEAAIATALKNILGLVCDPVAGLVEIPCIKRNASGVAGAFVAAELALAGIRSAIPADEVIWSMKKVGDVMPAALKETAEGGLAATPTGRKLHQQVFGEK
;
A
#
# COMPACT_ATOMS: atom_id res chain seq x y z
N MET A 1 -26.35 5.49 8.68
CA MET A 1 -25.65 4.18 8.72
C MET A 1 -24.23 4.41 9.21
N ASP A 2 -23.76 3.69 10.20
CA ASP A 2 -22.46 3.97 10.78
C ASP A 2 -21.37 3.37 9.85
N LEU A 3 -20.47 4.19 9.27
CA LEU A 3 -19.32 3.73 8.49
C LEU A 3 -18.23 3.07 9.34
N ASN A 4 -18.54 2.70 10.55
CA ASN A 4 -17.69 1.82 11.32
C ASN A 4 -17.74 0.42 10.70
N TYR A 5 -16.97 0.24 9.62
CA TYR A 5 -16.67 -1.11 9.14
C TYR A 5 -15.95 -1.85 10.28
N HIS A 6 -16.75 -2.64 11.02
CA HIS A 6 -16.22 -3.35 12.17
C HIS A 6 -15.40 -4.58 11.77
N SER A 7 -15.63 -5.13 10.58
CA SER A 7 -14.92 -6.31 10.08
C SER A 7 -14.93 -6.42 8.56
N ILE A 8 -13.96 -7.12 8.00
CA ILE A 8 -13.96 -7.52 6.59
C ILE A 8 -15.16 -8.43 6.30
N GLU A 9 -15.46 -9.38 7.20
CA GLU A 9 -16.60 -10.28 7.06
C GLU A 9 -17.91 -9.50 6.89
N SER A 10 -18.19 -8.54 7.77
CA SER A 10 -19.42 -7.75 7.70
C SER A 10 -19.53 -6.92 6.43
N LEU A 11 -18.42 -6.36 5.98
CA LEU A 11 -18.33 -5.57 4.76
C LEU A 11 -18.63 -6.42 3.50
N LEU A 12 -18.02 -7.58 3.40
CA LEU A 12 -18.21 -8.50 2.28
C LEU A 12 -19.61 -9.11 2.28
N LYS A 13 -20.15 -9.43 3.47
CA LYS A 13 -21.53 -9.89 3.63
C LYS A 13 -22.53 -8.84 3.14
N ALA A 14 -22.34 -7.58 3.52
CA ALA A 14 -23.20 -6.49 3.07
C ALA A 14 -23.16 -6.33 1.54
N ALA A 15 -21.99 -6.39 0.91
CA ALA A 15 -21.88 -6.33 -0.55
C ALA A 15 -22.62 -7.49 -1.23
N LYS A 16 -22.51 -8.70 -0.68
CA LYS A 16 -23.19 -9.89 -1.20
C LYS A 16 -24.72 -9.82 -1.05
N GLU A 17 -25.22 -9.38 0.11
CA GLU A 17 -26.66 -9.22 0.38
C GLU A 17 -27.29 -8.16 -0.53
N ASN A 18 -26.54 -7.11 -0.87
CA ASN A 18 -27.00 -6.07 -1.79
C ASN A 18 -26.75 -6.41 -3.27
N GLY A 19 -26.10 -7.53 -3.59
CA GLY A 19 -25.82 -7.97 -4.95
C GLY A 19 -24.96 -6.98 -5.75
N CYS A 20 -24.08 -6.23 -5.08
CA CYS A 20 -23.24 -5.20 -5.69
C CYS A 20 -21.76 -5.43 -5.43
N ARG A 21 -20.90 -4.75 -6.21
CA ARG A 21 -19.46 -4.72 -5.96
C ARG A 21 -19.17 -4.00 -4.64
N LEU A 22 -18.08 -4.39 -3.99
CA LEU A 22 -17.66 -3.78 -2.74
C LEU A 22 -17.44 -2.26 -2.89
N SER A 23 -16.79 -1.85 -3.97
CA SER A 23 -16.57 -0.43 -4.29
C SER A 23 -17.87 0.37 -4.39
N ALA A 24 -18.91 -0.20 -5.00
CA ALA A 24 -20.22 0.45 -5.16
C ALA A 24 -20.91 0.62 -3.81
N LEU A 25 -20.88 -0.42 -2.95
CA LEU A 25 -21.41 -0.33 -1.58
C LEU A 25 -20.70 0.77 -0.78
N VAL A 26 -19.36 0.80 -0.85
CA VAL A 26 -18.56 1.76 -0.10
C VAL A 26 -18.80 3.19 -0.58
N LEU A 27 -18.89 3.42 -1.89
CA LEU A 27 -19.22 4.74 -2.44
C LEU A 27 -20.59 5.23 -1.93
N GLU A 28 -21.61 4.36 -1.93
CA GLU A 28 -22.95 4.70 -1.42
C GLU A 28 -22.91 5.09 0.06
N GLN A 29 -22.30 4.24 0.87
CA GLN A 29 -22.21 4.47 2.31
C GLN A 29 -21.40 5.72 2.66
N GLN A 30 -20.31 5.99 1.94
CA GLN A 30 -19.54 7.22 2.14
C GLN A 30 -20.33 8.46 1.74
N ALA A 31 -21.10 8.39 0.66
CA ALA A 31 -21.95 9.49 0.23
C ALA A 31 -23.01 9.83 1.31
N GLU A 32 -23.68 8.81 1.85
CA GLU A 32 -24.63 8.99 2.96
C GLU A 32 -23.95 9.61 4.21
N GLN A 33 -22.81 9.08 4.62
CA GLN A 33 -22.13 9.56 5.83
C GLN A 33 -21.59 10.98 5.70
N MET A 34 -21.07 11.33 4.53
CA MET A 34 -20.51 12.66 4.29
C MET A 34 -21.58 13.69 3.94
N GLU A 35 -22.85 13.29 3.89
CA GLU A 35 -23.98 14.12 3.44
C GLU A 35 -23.70 14.74 2.06
N MET A 36 -23.11 13.93 1.16
CA MET A 36 -22.74 14.32 -0.18
C MET A 36 -23.40 13.42 -1.23
N THR A 37 -23.47 13.89 -2.46
CA THR A 37 -23.88 13.03 -3.58
C THR A 37 -22.79 12.01 -3.91
N ARG A 38 -23.20 10.85 -4.46
CA ARG A 38 -22.27 9.83 -4.98
C ARG A 38 -21.26 10.44 -5.96
N GLN A 39 -21.70 11.35 -6.81
CA GLN A 39 -20.84 12.00 -7.79
C GLN A 39 -19.77 12.86 -7.12
N GLU A 40 -20.11 13.64 -6.09
CA GLU A 40 -19.13 14.46 -5.38
C GLU A 40 -18.10 13.60 -4.63
N VAL A 41 -18.50 12.48 -4.04
CA VAL A 41 -17.55 11.55 -3.38
C VAL A 41 -16.68 10.85 -4.41
N TYR A 42 -17.25 10.43 -5.53
CA TYR A 42 -16.50 9.85 -6.66
C TYR A 42 -15.45 10.84 -7.19
N GLU A 43 -15.80 12.11 -7.41
CA GLU A 43 -14.88 13.12 -7.91
C GLU A 43 -13.69 13.35 -6.97
N LYS A 44 -13.93 13.35 -5.65
CA LYS A 44 -12.84 13.43 -4.65
C LYS A 44 -11.87 12.23 -4.76
N MET A 45 -12.40 11.02 -4.95
CA MET A 45 -11.56 9.84 -5.14
C MET A 45 -10.83 9.88 -6.47
N ARG A 46 -11.47 10.37 -7.53
CA ARG A 46 -10.86 10.59 -8.84
C ARG A 46 -9.70 11.60 -8.76
N ASP A 47 -9.85 12.66 -7.99
CA ASP A 47 -8.76 13.63 -7.78
C ASP A 47 -7.57 12.98 -7.07
N ASN A 48 -7.80 12.12 -6.06
CA ASN A 48 -6.74 11.34 -5.44
C ASN A 48 -6.07 10.40 -6.45
N TYR A 49 -6.84 9.68 -7.27
CA TYR A 49 -6.32 8.82 -8.32
C TYR A 49 -5.42 9.61 -9.29
N ARG A 50 -5.85 10.79 -9.74
CA ARG A 50 -5.06 11.65 -10.64
C ARG A 50 -3.75 12.12 -10.01
N VAL A 51 -3.76 12.43 -8.72
CA VAL A 51 -2.51 12.70 -8.00
C VAL A 51 -1.61 11.47 -7.99
N MET A 52 -2.15 10.28 -7.67
CA MET A 52 -1.39 9.03 -7.71
C MET A 52 -0.75 8.78 -9.08
N ALA A 53 -1.51 8.95 -10.16
CA ALA A 53 -1.01 8.77 -11.53
C ALA A 53 0.06 9.82 -11.89
N SER A 54 -0.11 11.07 -11.47
CA SER A 54 0.84 12.15 -11.74
C SER A 54 2.19 11.98 -11.04
N CYS A 55 2.30 11.10 -10.04
CA CYS A 55 3.54 10.84 -9.31
C CYS A 55 4.58 10.05 -10.15
N ILE A 56 4.14 9.26 -11.12
CA ILE A 56 4.99 8.25 -11.77
C ILE A 56 6.10 8.92 -12.62
N GLN A 57 5.75 9.88 -13.44
CA GLN A 57 6.72 10.54 -14.32
C GLN A 57 7.81 11.30 -13.54
N PRO A 58 7.48 12.23 -12.63
CA PRO A 58 8.51 12.94 -11.86
C PRO A 58 9.26 12.01 -10.90
N GLY A 59 8.60 11.00 -10.32
CA GLY A 59 9.23 10.02 -9.44
C GLY A 59 10.19 9.07 -10.16
N SER A 60 10.08 8.96 -11.49
CA SER A 60 10.99 8.16 -12.33
C SER A 60 12.01 9.04 -13.09
N ALA A 61 12.24 10.28 -12.69
CA ALA A 61 13.24 11.12 -13.33
C ALA A 61 14.65 10.62 -13.00
N PRO A 62 15.60 10.65 -13.98
CA PRO A 62 16.94 10.06 -13.82
C PRO A 62 17.80 10.76 -12.77
N ASP A 63 17.54 12.03 -12.53
CA ASP A 63 18.28 12.92 -11.63
C ASP A 63 17.54 13.18 -10.29
N LEU A 64 16.39 12.53 -10.06
CA LEU A 64 15.65 12.68 -8.82
C LEU A 64 16.51 12.29 -7.62
N LYS A 65 16.52 13.15 -6.61
CA LYS A 65 17.20 12.92 -5.33
C LYS A 65 16.26 13.23 -4.17
N SER A 66 16.36 12.42 -3.13
CA SER A 66 15.72 12.72 -1.86
C SER A 66 16.30 13.99 -1.23
N THR A 67 15.54 14.62 -0.34
CA THR A 67 16.00 15.81 0.39
C THR A 67 17.26 15.56 1.20
N SER A 68 17.44 14.35 1.73
CA SER A 68 18.65 13.95 2.46
C SER A 68 19.85 13.68 1.55
N GLY A 69 19.62 13.44 0.26
CA GLY A 69 20.62 13.00 -0.71
C GLY A 69 21.00 11.51 -0.59
N LEU A 70 20.38 10.75 0.32
CA LEU A 70 20.71 9.32 0.53
C LEU A 70 20.17 8.41 -0.57
N THR A 71 19.04 8.78 -1.19
CA THR A 71 18.31 7.94 -2.15
C THR A 71 17.96 8.72 -3.42
N GLY A 72 17.54 7.98 -4.45
CA GLY A 72 17.04 8.55 -5.72
C GLY A 72 17.56 7.81 -6.95
N GLY A 73 16.71 7.80 -7.99
CA GLY A 73 17.01 7.20 -9.28
C GLY A 73 16.83 5.68 -9.35
N ASP A 74 16.35 5.02 -8.31
CA ASP A 74 16.08 3.57 -8.34
C ASP A 74 14.85 3.27 -9.20
N ALA A 75 13.82 4.11 -9.16
CA ALA A 75 12.66 4.02 -10.03
C ALA A 75 13.04 4.14 -11.51
N TYR A 76 13.89 5.10 -11.85
CA TYR A 76 14.42 5.25 -13.21
C TYR A 76 15.14 3.99 -13.67
N ARG A 77 16.09 3.48 -12.86
CA ARG A 77 16.83 2.25 -13.20
C ARG A 77 15.93 1.04 -13.38
N MET A 78 14.91 0.91 -12.52
CA MET A 78 13.96 -0.20 -12.61
C MET A 78 13.08 -0.08 -13.85
N ARG A 79 12.60 1.11 -14.20
CA ARG A 79 11.85 1.39 -15.43
C ARG A 79 12.68 1.02 -16.67
N GLU A 80 13.92 1.51 -16.77
CA GLU A 80 14.84 1.16 -17.84
C GLU A 80 15.02 -0.35 -17.98
N ALA A 81 15.15 -1.08 -16.86
CA ALA A 81 15.30 -2.53 -16.88
C ALA A 81 14.04 -3.22 -17.43
N VAL A 82 12.85 -2.71 -17.11
CA VAL A 82 11.59 -3.23 -17.64
C VAL A 82 11.44 -2.94 -19.14
N GLU A 83 11.66 -1.69 -19.55
CA GLU A 83 11.55 -1.27 -20.97
C GLU A 83 12.53 -2.01 -21.88
N GLN A 84 13.69 -2.37 -21.38
CA GLN A 84 14.71 -3.13 -22.09
C GLN A 84 14.56 -4.66 -21.96
N GLY A 85 13.52 -5.15 -21.28
CA GLY A 85 13.29 -6.59 -21.07
C GLY A 85 14.36 -7.29 -20.22
N ARG A 86 15.11 -6.55 -19.39
CA ARG A 86 16.18 -7.09 -18.52
C ARG A 86 15.69 -7.53 -17.15
N ASN A 87 14.39 -7.34 -16.85
CA ASN A 87 13.79 -7.76 -15.60
C ASN A 87 13.34 -9.23 -15.64
N LEU A 88 13.37 -9.91 -14.50
CA LEU A 88 13.01 -11.33 -14.39
C LEU A 88 11.50 -11.58 -14.34
N THR A 89 10.73 -10.60 -13.88
CA THR A 89 9.31 -10.77 -13.48
C THR A 89 8.32 -10.32 -14.55
N GLY A 90 8.80 -10.05 -15.76
CA GLY A 90 7.96 -9.57 -16.86
C GLY A 90 7.42 -8.15 -16.66
N PRO A 91 6.61 -7.65 -17.61
CA PRO A 91 6.12 -6.27 -17.60
C PRO A 91 5.14 -5.98 -16.44
N LEU A 92 4.31 -6.94 -16.06
CA LEU A 92 3.32 -6.75 -15.00
C LEU A 92 4.00 -6.42 -13.66
N LEU A 93 4.75 -7.37 -13.11
CA LEU A 93 5.35 -7.16 -11.79
C LEU A 93 6.50 -6.15 -11.86
N GLY A 94 7.31 -6.15 -12.92
CA GLY A 94 8.34 -5.13 -13.14
C GLY A 94 7.75 -3.72 -13.22
N GLY A 95 6.62 -3.57 -13.88
CA GLY A 95 5.82 -2.34 -13.95
C GLY A 95 5.35 -1.87 -12.57
N ALA A 96 4.87 -2.78 -11.74
CA ALA A 96 4.47 -2.46 -10.36
C ALA A 96 5.66 -2.03 -9.51
N LEU A 97 6.79 -2.71 -9.62
CA LEU A 97 8.00 -2.40 -8.84
C LEU A 97 8.49 -0.97 -9.12
N TYR A 98 8.66 -0.59 -10.40
CA TYR A 98 9.18 0.76 -10.68
C TYR A 98 8.19 1.86 -10.26
N ARG A 99 6.88 1.63 -10.39
CA ARG A 99 5.87 2.60 -9.96
C ARG A 99 5.86 2.79 -8.45
N ALA A 100 5.99 1.71 -7.70
CA ALA A 100 6.08 1.80 -6.24
C ALA A 100 7.33 2.57 -5.80
N LEU A 101 8.48 2.34 -6.45
CA LEU A 101 9.70 3.11 -6.24
C LEU A 101 9.49 4.58 -6.61
N ALA A 102 8.84 4.87 -7.76
CA ALA A 102 8.64 6.23 -8.24
C ALA A 102 7.84 7.09 -7.25
N VAL A 103 6.71 6.58 -6.76
CA VAL A 103 5.90 7.33 -5.77
C VAL A 103 6.67 7.53 -4.48
N SER A 104 7.40 6.51 -4.01
CA SER A 104 8.17 6.59 -2.77
C SER A 104 9.39 7.51 -2.88
N GLU A 105 10.11 7.52 -4.01
CA GLU A 105 11.21 8.45 -4.26
C GLU A 105 10.71 9.89 -4.40
N LEU A 106 9.55 10.09 -5.04
CA LEU A 106 8.91 11.40 -5.11
C LEU A 106 8.53 11.91 -3.72
N ASN A 107 7.98 11.04 -2.85
CA ASN A 107 7.72 11.39 -1.45
C ASN A 107 9.01 11.81 -0.72
N ALA A 108 10.11 11.05 -0.88
CA ALA A 108 11.40 11.37 -0.25
C ALA A 108 12.04 12.67 -0.78
N SER A 109 11.65 13.11 -1.98
CA SER A 109 12.04 14.40 -2.56
C SER A 109 11.07 15.55 -2.25
N MET A 110 10.13 15.37 -1.30
CA MET A 110 9.10 16.33 -0.90
C MET A 110 8.08 16.65 -2.01
N GLY A 111 7.90 15.75 -2.96
CA GLY A 111 6.86 15.87 -3.97
C GLY A 111 5.46 15.58 -3.43
N ARG A 112 4.44 16.00 -4.17
CA ARG A 112 3.04 15.74 -3.81
C ARG A 112 2.67 14.30 -4.07
N ILE A 113 2.18 13.59 -3.05
CA ILE A 113 1.68 12.22 -3.12
C ILE A 113 0.32 12.09 -2.42
N VAL A 114 -0.32 10.93 -2.56
CA VAL A 114 -1.45 10.52 -1.71
C VAL A 114 -0.94 9.50 -0.70
N ALA A 115 -1.16 9.77 0.59
CA ALA A 115 -0.90 8.79 1.64
C ALA A 115 -1.96 7.68 1.59
N ALA A 116 -1.54 6.43 1.33
CA ALA A 116 -2.44 5.29 1.14
C ALA A 116 -1.86 3.99 1.76
N PRO A 117 -2.06 3.71 3.08
CA PRO A 117 -2.71 4.58 4.07
C PRO A 117 -1.79 5.64 4.68
N THR A 118 -0.47 5.53 4.56
CA THR A 118 0.53 6.47 5.13
C THR A 118 1.51 6.95 4.06
N ALA A 119 2.29 7.98 4.37
CA ALA A 119 3.36 8.44 3.48
C ALA A 119 4.47 7.38 3.30
N GLY A 120 4.74 6.58 4.33
CA GLY A 120 5.76 5.52 4.27
C GLY A 120 5.40 4.35 3.36
N SER A 121 4.12 4.16 3.07
CA SER A 121 3.61 3.10 2.18
C SER A 121 2.91 3.63 0.93
N CYS A 122 3.09 4.92 0.61
CA CYS A 122 2.36 5.65 -0.42
C CYS A 122 2.50 5.09 -1.85
N GLY A 123 3.53 4.28 -2.11
CA GLY A 123 3.79 3.70 -3.43
C GLY A 123 2.99 2.44 -3.74
N ILE A 124 2.48 1.72 -2.74
CA ILE A 124 1.94 0.36 -2.92
C ILE A 124 0.61 0.38 -3.68
N VAL A 125 -0.39 1.10 -3.17
CA VAL A 125 -1.73 1.16 -3.79
C VAL A 125 -1.69 1.79 -5.18
N PRO A 126 -1.04 2.96 -5.40
CA PRO A 126 -0.94 3.55 -6.73
C PRO A 126 -0.26 2.63 -7.74
N ALA A 127 0.85 1.99 -7.35
CA ALA A 127 1.57 1.09 -8.23
C ALA A 127 0.72 -0.11 -8.65
N ALA A 128 -0.06 -0.69 -7.73
CA ALA A 128 -0.96 -1.79 -8.02
C ALA A 128 -2.03 -1.39 -9.04
N VAL A 129 -2.78 -0.32 -8.75
CA VAL A 129 -3.91 0.12 -9.58
C VAL A 129 -3.45 0.58 -10.97
N LEU A 130 -2.39 1.40 -11.04
CA LEU A 130 -1.88 1.90 -12.33
C LEU A 130 -1.25 0.79 -13.19
N THR A 131 -0.67 -0.24 -12.55
CA THR A 131 -0.16 -1.39 -13.28
C THR A 131 -1.29 -2.25 -13.85
N MET A 132 -2.35 -2.50 -13.06
CA MET A 132 -3.55 -3.19 -13.54
C MET A 132 -4.19 -2.42 -14.70
N GLN A 133 -4.30 -1.10 -14.57
CA GLN A 133 -4.84 -0.26 -15.63
C GLN A 133 -4.09 -0.44 -16.95
N GLU A 134 -2.78 -0.35 -16.93
CA GLU A 134 -1.97 -0.45 -18.16
C GLU A 134 -2.01 -1.84 -18.77
N GLN A 135 -1.85 -2.88 -17.93
CA GLN A 135 -1.78 -4.26 -18.43
C GLN A 135 -3.11 -4.80 -18.96
N TYR A 136 -4.23 -4.37 -18.37
CA TYR A 136 -5.56 -4.84 -18.73
C TYR A 136 -6.40 -3.77 -19.44
N GLN A 137 -5.80 -2.60 -19.75
CA GLN A 137 -6.46 -1.46 -20.45
C GLN A 137 -7.76 -1.04 -19.76
N LEU A 138 -7.73 -1.00 -18.42
CA LEU A 138 -8.88 -0.61 -17.63
C LEU A 138 -9.14 0.90 -17.74
N THR A 139 -10.41 1.27 -17.61
CA THR A 139 -10.83 2.68 -17.60
C THR A 139 -10.40 3.40 -16.33
N GLU A 140 -10.33 4.75 -16.36
CA GLU A 140 -10.14 5.57 -15.17
C GLU A 140 -11.22 5.27 -14.12
N GLU A 141 -12.48 5.07 -14.56
CA GLU A 141 -13.60 4.78 -13.66
C GLU A 141 -13.40 3.48 -12.89
N GLU A 142 -13.01 2.38 -13.56
CA GLU A 142 -12.74 1.10 -12.90
C GLU A 142 -11.62 1.25 -11.86
N CYS A 143 -10.56 1.97 -12.20
CA CYS A 143 -9.45 2.24 -11.29
C CYS A 143 -9.89 3.08 -10.07
N VAL A 144 -10.65 4.15 -10.27
CA VAL A 144 -11.18 4.98 -9.19
C VAL A 144 -12.11 4.17 -8.29
N MET A 145 -12.98 3.34 -8.87
CA MET A 145 -13.87 2.48 -8.09
C MET A 145 -13.08 1.50 -7.21
N SER A 146 -12.02 0.87 -7.71
CA SER A 146 -11.19 -0.04 -6.91
C SER A 146 -10.53 0.62 -5.69
N LEU A 147 -10.32 1.94 -5.73
CA LEU A 147 -9.81 2.70 -4.58
C LEU A 147 -10.82 2.80 -3.43
N PHE A 148 -12.13 2.73 -3.71
CA PHE A 148 -13.14 2.63 -2.64
C PHE A 148 -13.03 1.29 -1.91
N THR A 149 -12.79 0.19 -2.62
CA THR A 149 -12.50 -1.11 -2.03
C THR A 149 -11.23 -1.06 -1.17
N ALA A 150 -10.13 -0.51 -1.71
CA ALA A 150 -8.90 -0.32 -0.95
C ALA A 150 -9.14 0.53 0.32
N SER A 151 -9.88 1.63 0.20
CA SER A 151 -10.21 2.52 1.32
C SER A 151 -10.97 1.80 2.43
N ALA A 152 -11.98 1.00 2.08
CA ALA A 152 -12.76 0.23 3.07
C ALA A 152 -11.87 -0.75 3.85
N VAL A 153 -10.98 -1.47 3.17
CA VAL A 153 -10.01 -2.36 3.83
C VAL A 153 -9.11 -1.58 4.79
N GLY A 154 -8.60 -0.43 4.36
CA GLY A 154 -7.79 0.46 5.21
C GLY A 154 -8.56 0.94 6.44
N MET A 155 -9.84 1.29 6.31
CA MET A 155 -10.69 1.70 7.44
C MET A 155 -10.92 0.56 8.44
N VAL A 156 -11.21 -0.66 7.96
CA VAL A 156 -11.35 -1.82 8.86
C VAL A 156 -10.05 -2.06 9.64
N ILE A 157 -8.90 -2.00 8.98
CA ILE A 157 -7.59 -2.17 9.65
C ILE A 157 -7.35 -1.04 10.66
N ALA A 158 -7.64 0.21 10.30
CA ALA A 158 -7.49 1.36 11.20
C ALA A 158 -8.34 1.24 12.47
N ASN A 159 -9.57 0.76 12.34
CA ASN A 159 -10.51 0.61 13.45
C ASN A 159 -10.16 -0.55 14.40
N ASN A 160 -9.54 -1.62 13.88
CA ASN A 160 -9.29 -2.85 14.65
C ASN A 160 -7.81 -3.06 15.02
N ALA A 161 -6.90 -2.33 14.38
CA ALA A 161 -5.46 -2.43 14.64
C ALA A 161 -4.81 -1.04 14.69
N CYS A 162 -3.82 -0.81 13.84
CA CYS A 162 -3.19 0.49 13.63
C CYS A 162 -2.61 0.55 12.21
N LEU A 163 -2.34 1.77 11.73
CA LEU A 163 -1.73 2.02 10.42
C LEU A 163 -0.31 2.58 10.53
N ALA A 164 0.08 3.09 11.69
CA ALA A 164 1.36 3.79 11.88
C ALA A 164 2.49 2.83 12.24
N GLY A 165 3.65 3.00 11.60
CA GLY A 165 4.87 2.25 11.91
C GLY A 165 5.34 2.45 13.36
N ALA A 166 5.15 3.65 13.90
CA ALA A 166 5.45 4.00 15.30
C ALA A 166 4.61 3.22 16.32
N GLN A 167 3.43 2.72 15.94
CA GLN A 167 2.56 1.94 16.81
C GLN A 167 2.73 0.43 16.61
N GLY A 168 2.74 -0.01 15.36
CA GLY A 168 2.65 -1.42 15.01
C GLY A 168 3.81 -1.99 14.18
N GLY A 169 4.87 -1.22 13.93
CA GLY A 169 5.93 -1.61 13.01
C GLY A 169 5.52 -1.40 11.53
N CYS A 170 6.44 -1.68 10.63
CA CYS A 170 6.17 -1.54 9.18
C CYS A 170 5.11 -2.53 8.67
N GLN A 171 4.83 -3.61 9.40
CA GLN A 171 3.67 -4.48 9.12
C GLN A 171 2.36 -3.70 9.13
N ALA A 172 2.21 -2.69 10.01
CA ALA A 172 1.04 -1.84 10.08
C ALA A 172 0.93 -0.91 8.86
N GLU A 173 2.03 -0.36 8.38
CA GLU A 173 2.04 0.52 7.20
C GLU A 173 1.99 -0.25 5.88
N CYS A 174 3.08 -0.94 5.56
CA CYS A 174 3.23 -1.67 4.30
C CYS A 174 2.29 -2.88 4.22
N GLY A 175 2.00 -3.53 5.37
CA GLY A 175 1.04 -4.64 5.41
C GLY A 175 -0.38 -4.17 5.12
N SER A 176 -0.81 -3.07 5.71
CA SER A 176 -2.13 -2.49 5.42
C SER A 176 -2.23 -2.03 3.96
N ALA A 177 -1.20 -1.33 3.45
CA ALA A 177 -1.17 -0.91 2.05
C ALA A 177 -1.19 -2.10 1.07
N ALA A 178 -0.45 -3.18 1.38
CA ALA A 178 -0.45 -4.40 0.57
C ALA A 178 -1.83 -5.11 0.58
N ALA A 179 -2.50 -5.16 1.73
CA ALA A 179 -3.86 -5.71 1.84
C ALA A 179 -4.88 -4.86 1.07
N MET A 180 -4.80 -3.53 1.18
CA MET A 180 -5.61 -2.58 0.40
C MET A 180 -5.40 -2.77 -1.11
N ALA A 181 -4.15 -2.88 -1.54
CA ALA A 181 -3.78 -3.09 -2.93
C ALA A 181 -4.25 -4.46 -3.44
N ALA A 182 -4.07 -5.53 -2.66
CA ALA A 182 -4.51 -6.87 -3.02
C ALA A 182 -6.03 -6.95 -3.23
N ALA A 183 -6.80 -6.31 -2.35
CA ALA A 183 -8.26 -6.20 -2.50
C ALA A 183 -8.66 -5.46 -3.78
N ALA A 184 -8.01 -4.33 -4.08
CA ALA A 184 -8.24 -3.57 -5.32
C ALA A 184 -7.87 -4.39 -6.57
N ILE A 185 -6.74 -5.11 -6.57
CA ILE A 185 -6.34 -5.98 -7.69
C ILE A 185 -7.38 -7.05 -7.94
N VAL A 186 -7.86 -7.75 -6.88
CA VAL A 186 -8.88 -8.79 -7.01
C VAL A 186 -10.18 -8.23 -7.58
N GLU A 187 -10.63 -7.06 -7.14
CA GLU A 187 -11.84 -6.42 -7.68
C GLU A 187 -11.66 -6.01 -9.15
N LEU A 188 -10.51 -5.43 -9.52
CA LEU A 188 -10.18 -5.06 -10.90
C LEU A 188 -10.11 -6.29 -11.83
N ALA A 189 -9.68 -7.42 -11.30
CA ALA A 189 -9.67 -8.70 -12.03
C ALA A 189 -11.03 -9.41 -12.05
N GLY A 190 -12.09 -8.82 -11.49
CA GLY A 190 -13.44 -9.41 -11.45
C GLY A 190 -13.60 -10.56 -10.43
N GLY A 191 -12.75 -10.62 -9.41
CA GLY A 191 -12.81 -11.64 -8.35
C GLY A 191 -14.02 -11.49 -7.44
N THR A 192 -14.33 -12.56 -6.70
CA THR A 192 -15.46 -12.61 -5.76
C THR A 192 -15.11 -11.99 -4.41
N PRO A 193 -16.11 -11.65 -3.57
CA PRO A 193 -15.86 -11.20 -2.19
C PRO A 193 -14.99 -12.15 -1.37
N GLU A 194 -15.17 -13.48 -1.54
CA GLU A 194 -14.36 -14.49 -0.85
C GLU A 194 -12.89 -14.47 -1.31
N MET A 195 -12.64 -14.14 -2.58
CA MET A 195 -11.29 -13.93 -3.10
C MET A 195 -10.67 -12.64 -2.54
N VAL A 196 -11.45 -11.58 -2.38
CA VAL A 196 -11.00 -10.34 -1.71
C VAL A 196 -10.56 -10.64 -0.28
N GLU A 197 -11.35 -11.38 0.51
CA GLU A 197 -10.98 -11.79 1.87
C GLU A 197 -9.66 -12.58 1.90
N ALA A 198 -9.56 -13.59 1.03
CA ALA A 198 -8.37 -14.44 0.95
C ALA A 198 -7.11 -13.65 0.60
N ALA A 199 -7.23 -12.67 -0.30
CA ALA A 199 -6.13 -11.78 -0.69
C ALA A 199 -5.70 -10.87 0.47
N ILE A 200 -6.64 -10.24 1.18
CA ILE A 200 -6.37 -9.42 2.37
C ILE A 200 -5.62 -10.24 3.43
N ALA A 201 -6.17 -11.41 3.80
CA ALA A 201 -5.58 -12.28 4.80
C ALA A 201 -4.16 -12.72 4.41
N THR A 202 -3.95 -13.06 3.13
CA THR A 202 -2.65 -13.51 2.62
C THR A 202 -1.63 -12.38 2.60
N ALA A 203 -2.00 -11.19 2.13
CA ALA A 203 -1.11 -10.03 2.11
C ALA A 203 -0.62 -9.66 3.52
N LEU A 204 -1.51 -9.63 4.50
CA LEU A 204 -1.16 -9.34 5.89
C LEU A 204 -0.29 -10.43 6.52
N LYS A 205 -0.65 -11.72 6.37
CA LYS A 205 0.13 -12.83 6.94
C LYS A 205 1.57 -12.85 6.48
N ASN A 206 1.81 -12.54 5.21
CA ASN A 206 3.15 -12.62 4.62
C ASN A 206 4.11 -11.54 5.14
N ILE A 207 3.61 -10.54 5.85
CA ILE A 207 4.40 -9.40 6.34
C ILE A 207 4.35 -9.23 7.87
N LEU A 208 3.68 -10.16 8.58
CA LEU A 208 3.63 -10.14 10.05
C LEU A 208 5.03 -10.12 10.64
N GLY A 209 5.22 -9.25 11.64
CA GLY A 209 6.50 -9.07 12.32
C GLY A 209 7.47 -8.10 11.63
N LEU A 210 7.12 -7.52 10.48
CA LEU A 210 7.99 -6.53 9.83
C LEU A 210 8.12 -5.28 10.69
N VAL A 211 9.35 -5.02 11.13
CA VAL A 211 9.71 -3.91 12.02
C VAL A 211 9.77 -2.57 11.26
N CYS A 212 9.63 -1.45 11.97
CA CYS A 212 9.85 -0.11 11.44
C CYS A 212 11.19 0.43 11.98
N ASP A 213 12.24 0.37 11.15
CA ASP A 213 13.62 0.65 11.52
C ASP A 213 14.31 1.63 10.54
N PRO A 214 13.69 2.81 10.26
CA PRO A 214 14.18 3.72 9.23
C PRO A 214 15.53 4.31 9.59
N VAL A 215 16.49 4.23 8.65
CA VAL A 215 17.81 4.81 8.81
C VAL A 215 17.69 6.33 8.92
N ALA A 216 18.36 6.90 9.90
CA ALA A 216 18.30 8.33 10.23
C ALA A 216 16.88 8.84 10.62
N GLY A 217 15.93 7.94 10.87
CA GLY A 217 14.53 8.31 11.10
C GLY A 217 13.79 8.81 9.85
N LEU A 218 14.36 8.63 8.67
CA LEU A 218 13.82 9.13 7.40
C LEU A 218 13.04 8.03 6.67
N VAL A 219 11.93 8.41 6.01
CA VAL A 219 11.10 7.52 5.19
C VAL A 219 11.77 7.25 3.85
N GLU A 220 13.00 6.73 3.88
CA GLU A 220 13.84 6.46 2.72
C GLU A 220 14.40 5.04 2.74
N ILE A 221 15.28 4.72 3.69
CA ILE A 221 15.93 3.43 3.84
C ILE A 221 15.39 2.75 5.11
N PRO A 222 14.71 1.61 4.99
CA PRO A 222 14.44 0.78 3.80
C PRO A 222 13.10 1.08 3.11
N CYS A 223 12.37 2.13 3.50
CA CYS A 223 10.97 2.37 3.17
C CYS A 223 10.69 2.36 1.65
N ILE A 224 11.53 3.01 0.83
CA ILE A 224 11.37 3.04 -0.63
C ILE A 224 11.31 1.62 -1.20
N LYS A 225 12.26 0.76 -0.83
CA LYS A 225 12.31 -0.63 -1.31
C LYS A 225 11.24 -1.53 -0.70
N ARG A 226 10.75 -1.21 0.49
CA ARG A 226 9.61 -1.90 1.11
C ARG A 226 8.29 -1.63 0.37
N ASN A 227 8.14 -0.47 -0.26
CA ASN A 227 6.98 -0.23 -1.14
C ASN A 227 7.00 -1.17 -2.35
N ALA A 228 8.15 -1.37 -2.99
CA ALA A 228 8.30 -2.34 -4.08
C ALA A 228 7.99 -3.78 -3.61
N SER A 229 8.50 -4.17 -2.44
CA SER A 229 8.18 -5.48 -1.85
C SER A 229 6.69 -5.60 -1.50
N GLY A 230 6.08 -4.54 -0.97
CA GLY A 230 4.67 -4.53 -0.60
C GLY A 230 3.73 -4.70 -1.80
N VAL A 231 3.99 -4.01 -2.91
CA VAL A 231 3.17 -4.20 -4.13
C VAL A 231 3.38 -5.59 -4.74
N ALA A 232 4.60 -6.13 -4.71
CA ALA A 232 4.84 -7.51 -5.13
C ALA A 232 4.07 -8.50 -4.28
N GLY A 233 4.06 -8.33 -2.96
CA GLY A 233 3.26 -9.13 -2.02
C GLY A 233 1.76 -9.01 -2.28
N ALA A 234 1.27 -7.83 -2.66
CA ALA A 234 -0.14 -7.64 -3.03
C ALA A 234 -0.52 -8.43 -4.29
N PHE A 235 0.31 -8.41 -5.33
CA PHE A 235 0.10 -9.23 -6.53
C PHE A 235 0.13 -10.73 -6.20
N VAL A 236 1.10 -11.19 -5.41
CA VAL A 236 1.16 -12.61 -4.97
C VAL A 236 -0.12 -13.00 -4.23
N ALA A 237 -0.60 -12.17 -3.31
CA ALA A 237 -1.81 -12.44 -2.55
C ALA A 237 -3.06 -12.49 -3.44
N ALA A 238 -3.18 -11.56 -4.38
CA ALA A 238 -4.28 -11.50 -5.33
C ALA A 238 -4.27 -12.70 -6.29
N GLU A 239 -3.11 -13.05 -6.85
CA GLU A 239 -2.96 -14.22 -7.73
C GLU A 239 -3.38 -15.54 -7.05
N LEU A 240 -2.93 -15.75 -5.80
CA LEU A 240 -3.32 -16.92 -5.04
C LEU A 240 -4.85 -16.98 -4.82
N ALA A 241 -5.44 -15.84 -4.48
CA ALA A 241 -6.88 -15.74 -4.27
C ALA A 241 -7.68 -15.96 -5.57
N LEU A 242 -7.26 -15.35 -6.67
CA LEU A 242 -7.88 -15.54 -8.00
C LEU A 242 -7.75 -16.97 -8.51
N ALA A 243 -6.69 -17.68 -8.15
CA ALA A 243 -6.53 -19.11 -8.41
C ALA A 243 -7.43 -20.00 -7.50
N GLY A 244 -8.24 -19.40 -6.63
CA GLY A 244 -9.15 -20.13 -5.71
C GLY A 244 -8.48 -20.60 -4.42
N ILE A 245 -7.25 -20.19 -4.14
CA ILE A 245 -6.55 -20.53 -2.90
C ILE A 245 -7.07 -19.66 -1.76
N ARG A 246 -7.66 -20.31 -0.76
CA ARG A 246 -8.26 -19.64 0.39
C ARG A 246 -7.29 -19.49 1.54
N SER A 247 -7.56 -18.53 2.43
CA SER A 247 -6.89 -18.44 3.72
C SER A 247 -7.63 -19.30 4.76
N ALA A 248 -6.91 -20.18 5.45
CA ALA A 248 -7.47 -20.92 6.58
C ALA A 248 -7.74 -20.02 7.80
N ILE A 249 -7.02 -18.90 7.93
CA ILE A 249 -7.25 -17.89 8.96
C ILE A 249 -7.98 -16.71 8.30
N PRO A 250 -9.18 -16.35 8.77
CA PRO A 250 -9.95 -15.21 8.23
C PRO A 250 -9.19 -13.89 8.31
N ALA A 251 -9.53 -12.93 7.44
CA ALA A 251 -8.86 -11.63 7.37
C ALA A 251 -8.93 -10.86 8.70
N ASP A 252 -10.07 -10.89 9.37
CA ASP A 252 -10.27 -10.18 10.64
C ASP A 252 -9.37 -10.74 11.77
N GLU A 253 -9.19 -12.06 11.82
CA GLU A 253 -8.26 -12.68 12.77
C GLU A 253 -6.80 -12.34 12.46
N VAL A 254 -6.43 -12.20 11.17
CA VAL A 254 -5.09 -11.77 10.78
C VAL A 254 -4.85 -10.31 11.16
N ILE A 255 -5.85 -9.42 11.00
CA ILE A 255 -5.80 -8.03 11.46
C ILE A 255 -5.59 -7.98 12.97
N TRP A 256 -6.36 -8.76 13.72
CA TRP A 256 -6.18 -8.89 15.17
C TRP A 256 -4.79 -9.40 15.54
N SER A 257 -4.30 -10.42 14.84
CA SER A 257 -2.94 -10.96 15.03
C SER A 257 -1.86 -9.90 14.77
N MET A 258 -1.99 -9.13 13.68
CA MET A 258 -1.08 -8.04 13.35
C MET A 258 -1.01 -7.00 14.50
N LYS A 259 -2.17 -6.64 15.09
CA LYS A 259 -2.21 -5.76 16.24
C LYS A 259 -1.45 -6.37 17.42
N LYS A 260 -1.69 -7.64 17.77
CA LYS A 260 -1.02 -8.30 18.88
C LYS A 260 0.50 -8.41 18.68
N VAL A 261 0.96 -8.71 17.47
CA VAL A 261 2.40 -8.69 17.13
C VAL A 261 2.97 -7.27 17.30
N GLY A 262 2.27 -6.26 16.83
CA GLY A 262 2.65 -4.87 17.03
C GLY A 262 2.73 -4.47 18.51
N ASP A 263 1.76 -4.87 19.32
CA ASP A 263 1.71 -4.54 20.76
C ASP A 263 2.95 -5.07 21.53
N VAL A 264 3.46 -6.25 21.16
CA VAL A 264 4.66 -6.86 21.82
C VAL A 264 5.98 -6.50 21.13
N MET A 265 5.96 -5.79 20.02
CA MET A 265 7.18 -5.36 19.33
C MET A 265 7.95 -4.36 20.21
N PRO A 266 9.28 -4.51 20.40
CA PRO A 266 10.10 -3.57 21.15
C PRO A 266 10.06 -2.16 20.58
N ALA A 267 10.06 -1.14 21.45
CA ALA A 267 10.04 0.27 21.03
C ALA A 267 11.18 0.64 20.07
N ALA A 268 12.37 0.06 20.25
CA ALA A 268 13.51 0.25 19.34
C ALA A 268 13.24 -0.18 17.88
N LEU A 269 12.16 -0.93 17.61
CA LEU A 269 11.77 -1.42 16.31
C LEU A 269 10.47 -0.77 15.77
N LYS A 270 10.06 0.34 16.41
CA LYS A 270 8.84 1.10 16.09
C LYS A 270 9.17 2.56 15.70
N GLU A 271 9.89 2.72 14.58
CA GLU A 271 10.19 4.03 13.98
C GLU A 271 11.07 4.98 14.85
N THR A 272 11.73 4.45 15.85
CA THR A 272 12.59 5.24 16.75
C THR A 272 14.01 5.47 16.22
N ALA A 273 14.40 4.78 15.16
CA ALA A 273 15.78 4.73 14.64
C ALA A 273 16.81 4.20 15.67
N GLU A 274 16.36 3.56 16.75
CA GLU A 274 17.22 3.02 17.81
C GLU A 274 17.64 1.57 17.58
N GLY A 275 16.90 0.83 16.72
CA GLY A 275 17.10 -0.60 16.46
C GLY A 275 17.13 -0.95 14.97
N GLY A 276 17.24 -2.24 14.70
CA GLY A 276 17.20 -2.78 13.34
C GLY A 276 18.30 -2.20 12.45
N LEU A 277 17.93 -1.86 11.19
CA LEU A 277 18.87 -1.31 10.20
C LEU A 277 19.48 0.02 10.63
N ALA A 278 18.72 0.87 11.31
CA ALA A 278 19.21 2.17 11.78
C ALA A 278 20.37 2.04 12.80
N ALA A 279 20.37 0.98 13.60
CA ALA A 279 21.40 0.72 14.61
C ALA A 279 22.68 0.06 14.05
N THR A 280 22.70 -0.34 12.78
CA THR A 280 23.89 -0.93 12.15
C THR A 280 25.01 0.09 12.02
N PRO A 281 26.31 -0.34 11.92
CA PRO A 281 27.41 0.59 11.68
C PRO A 281 27.20 1.49 10.46
N THR A 282 26.68 0.94 9.36
CA THR A 282 26.35 1.72 8.16
C THR A 282 25.18 2.67 8.40
N GLY A 283 24.12 2.22 9.11
CA GLY A 283 22.97 3.07 9.44
C GLY A 283 23.38 4.31 10.25
N ARG A 284 24.25 4.12 11.25
CA ARG A 284 24.80 5.22 12.05
C ARG A 284 25.68 6.17 11.22
N LYS A 285 26.51 5.64 10.31
CA LYS A 285 27.31 6.47 9.41
C LYS A 285 26.43 7.32 8.50
N LEU A 286 25.36 6.76 7.94
CA LEU A 286 24.39 7.49 7.11
C LEU A 286 23.64 8.57 7.92
N HIS A 287 23.30 8.26 9.18
CA HIS A 287 22.74 9.26 10.10
C HIS A 287 23.69 10.46 10.29
N GLN A 288 24.96 10.19 10.56
CA GLN A 288 25.98 11.26 10.70
C GLN A 288 26.17 12.06 9.40
N GLN A 289 26.08 11.41 8.24
CA GLN A 289 26.15 12.09 6.94
C GLN A 289 25.03 13.11 6.77
N VAL A 290 23.81 12.83 7.26
CA VAL A 290 22.64 13.69 7.10
C VAL A 290 22.62 14.82 8.14
N PHE A 291 22.92 14.50 9.41
CA PHE A 291 22.71 15.42 10.53
C PHE A 291 24.01 15.97 11.13
N GLY A 292 25.18 15.49 10.69
CA GLY A 292 26.46 15.80 11.31
C GLY A 292 26.70 15.03 12.60
N GLU A 293 27.88 15.17 13.18
CA GLU A 293 28.18 14.66 14.53
C GLU A 293 27.42 15.47 15.57
N LYS A 294 26.77 14.76 16.52
CA LYS A 294 26.26 15.38 17.74
C LYS A 294 27.35 15.45 18.79
#